data_884b05002fc6037e3a0d47fa2539cc79
#
_entry.id   884b05002fc6037e3a0d47fa2539cc79
#
_cell.length_a   1.000
_cell.length_b   1.000
_cell.length_c   1.000
_cell.angle_alpha   90.00
_cell.angle_beta   90.00
_cell.angle_gamma   90.00
#
_symmetry.space_group_name_H-M   'P 1'
#
loop_
_entity.id
_entity.type
_entity.pdbx_description
1 polymer ?
#
loop_
_entity_poly.entity_id
_entity_poly.type
_entity_poly.pdbx_seq_one_letter_code
_entity_poly.pdbx_strand_id
1 'polypeptide(L)'
;TGRLMEMTKLQGGLHQAIEAKEHVKLSPETRAMASITYQSLFKMFNKISGMTGTGKVAEKEFIETYNMSVVRIPTNRPRQRIDYPDNLYITLPEKVYASLEYIKEYHAKGNPLLVFVGSVEMSQLYSSLLLREGIAHNVLNANNAAREAQIIAESGQMGAVTVATSMAGRGTDIKLGKGVAELGGLIVIGTERMESQ
;
A
#
# COMPACT_ATOMS: atom_id res chain seq x y z
N THR A 1 8.68 3.08 -3.38
CA THR A 1 7.45 3.37 -2.59
C THR A 1 6.83 4.72 -2.94
N GLY A 2 7.55 5.61 -3.66
CA GLY A 2 7.10 6.97 -3.98
C GLY A 2 7.02 7.93 -2.78
N ARG A 3 7.39 7.53 -1.59
CA ARG A 3 7.46 8.41 -0.42
C ARG A 3 8.73 9.26 -0.47
N LEU A 4 8.62 10.54 -0.13
CA LEU A 4 9.77 11.40 0.10
C LEU A 4 10.56 10.85 1.30
N MET A 5 11.84 10.54 1.09
CA MET A 5 12.74 10.07 2.13
C MET A 5 13.58 11.25 2.65
N GLU A 6 13.02 12.00 3.59
CA GLU A 6 13.61 13.25 4.12
C GLU A 6 15.03 13.07 4.68
N MET A 7 15.35 11.87 5.17
CA MET A 7 16.66 11.58 5.77
C MET A 7 17.69 11.06 4.75
N THR A 8 17.34 10.97 3.46
CA THR A 8 18.26 10.47 2.43
C THR A 8 19.29 11.52 2.09
N LYS A 9 20.57 11.19 2.24
CA LYS A 9 21.71 12.00 1.81
C LYS A 9 22.46 11.31 0.69
N LEU A 10 22.79 12.05 -0.35
CA LEU A 10 23.65 11.58 -1.43
C LEU A 10 25.10 11.61 -0.95
N GLN A 11 25.89 10.61 -1.36
CA GLN A 11 27.29 10.46 -0.93
C GLN A 11 28.24 11.15 -1.90
N GLY A 12 29.53 11.24 -1.48
CA GLY A 12 30.62 11.72 -2.35
C GLY A 12 30.53 13.21 -2.68
N GLY A 13 30.00 14.04 -1.79
CA GLY A 13 29.89 15.49 -2.01
C GLY A 13 28.74 15.91 -2.93
N LEU A 14 28.02 14.95 -3.55
CA LEU A 14 26.94 15.27 -4.48
C LEU A 14 25.78 16.00 -3.78
N HIS A 15 25.49 15.63 -2.53
CA HIS A 15 24.45 16.31 -1.75
C HIS A 15 24.78 17.79 -1.54
N GLN A 16 26.01 18.08 -1.07
CA GLN A 16 26.49 19.44 -0.87
C GLN A 16 26.58 20.23 -2.18
N ALA A 17 26.93 19.57 -3.28
CA ALA A 17 26.96 20.21 -4.60
C ALA A 17 25.54 20.67 -5.02
N ILE A 18 24.52 19.88 -4.76
CA ILE A 18 23.12 20.23 -5.02
C ILE A 18 22.69 21.35 -4.09
N GLU A 19 23.00 21.25 -2.78
CA GLU A 19 22.70 22.31 -1.81
C GLU A 19 23.33 23.64 -2.21
N ALA A 20 24.58 23.62 -2.67
CA ALA A 20 25.26 24.83 -3.17
C ALA A 20 24.59 25.38 -4.44
N LYS A 21 24.20 24.51 -5.37
CA LYS A 21 23.48 24.91 -6.59
C LYS A 21 22.14 25.57 -6.27
N GLU A 22 21.42 25.02 -5.32
CA GLU A 22 20.08 25.53 -4.90
C GLU A 22 20.18 26.65 -3.85
N HIS A 23 21.38 27.15 -3.54
CA HIS A 23 21.64 28.23 -2.58
C HIS A 23 21.04 28.02 -1.19
N VAL A 24 20.99 26.76 -0.74
CA VAL A 24 20.58 26.40 0.61
C VAL A 24 21.79 26.18 1.52
N LYS A 25 21.56 26.11 2.83
CA LYS A 25 22.62 25.91 3.81
C LYS A 25 23.28 24.53 3.58
N LEU A 26 24.60 24.51 3.40
CA LEU A 26 25.36 23.27 3.25
C LEU A 26 25.30 22.41 4.50
N SER A 27 24.93 21.16 4.32
CA SER A 27 24.95 20.16 5.38
C SER A 27 26.39 19.67 5.60
N PRO A 28 26.75 19.26 6.85
CA PRO A 28 28.06 18.67 7.09
C PRO A 28 28.21 17.36 6.31
N GLU A 29 29.40 17.13 5.78
CA GLU A 29 29.74 15.87 5.14
C GLU A 29 29.79 14.78 6.23
N THR A 30 29.11 13.65 5.96
CA THR A 30 29.11 12.50 6.83
C THR A 30 29.64 11.28 6.07
N ARG A 31 30.55 10.54 6.69
CA ARG A 31 31.07 9.29 6.15
C ARG A 31 30.58 8.12 7.00
N ALA A 32 30.02 7.09 6.35
CA ALA A 32 29.71 5.85 7.04
C ALA A 32 31.01 5.19 7.51
N MET A 33 31.16 4.98 8.79
CA MET A 33 32.33 4.31 9.35
C MET A 33 32.21 2.79 9.27
N ALA A 34 31.00 2.27 9.38
CA ALA A 34 30.68 0.84 9.26
C ALA A 34 29.24 0.66 8.82
N SER A 35 28.93 -0.48 8.23
CA SER A 35 27.59 -0.89 7.89
C SER A 35 27.36 -2.35 8.28
N ILE A 36 26.15 -2.67 8.67
CA ILE A 36 25.69 -4.03 8.99
C ILE A 36 24.31 -4.23 8.36
N THR A 37 24.05 -5.43 7.86
CA THR A 37 22.71 -5.77 7.40
C THR A 37 21.75 -5.95 8.58
N TYR A 38 20.46 -5.71 8.38
CA TYR A 38 19.44 -5.99 9.40
C TYR A 38 19.46 -7.45 9.82
N GLN A 39 19.65 -8.38 8.87
CA GLN A 39 19.74 -9.80 9.16
C GLN A 39 20.88 -10.11 10.14
N SER A 40 22.06 -9.54 9.90
CA SER A 40 23.21 -9.73 10.79
C SER A 40 23.02 -9.04 12.14
N LEU A 41 22.43 -7.86 12.16
CA LEU A 41 22.10 -7.13 13.38
C LEU A 41 21.16 -7.96 14.27
N PHE A 42 20.06 -8.46 13.71
CA PHE A 42 19.08 -9.23 14.48
C PHE A 42 19.64 -10.56 15.00
N LYS A 43 20.59 -11.18 14.31
CA LYS A 43 21.29 -12.38 14.80
C LYS A 43 22.13 -12.16 16.05
N MET A 44 22.45 -10.90 16.37
CA MET A 44 23.21 -10.57 17.60
C MET A 44 22.36 -10.61 18.88
N PHE A 45 21.04 -10.66 18.76
CA PHE A 45 20.14 -10.73 19.90
C PHE A 45 19.90 -12.18 20.34
N ASN A 46 19.92 -12.43 21.64
CA ASN A 46 19.68 -13.75 22.20
C ASN A 46 18.26 -14.29 21.99
N LYS A 47 17.30 -13.39 21.88
CA LYS A 47 15.88 -13.72 21.64
C LYS A 47 15.30 -12.78 20.60
N ILE A 48 14.72 -13.34 19.58
CA ILE A 48 14.03 -12.63 18.51
C ILE A 48 12.64 -13.20 18.37
N SER A 49 11.65 -12.34 18.26
CA SER A 49 10.28 -12.71 17.88
C SER A 49 9.67 -11.57 17.07
N GLY A 50 8.68 -11.89 16.27
CA GLY A 50 7.97 -10.90 15.45
C GLY A 50 6.54 -11.34 15.17
N MET A 51 5.73 -10.40 14.73
CA MET A 51 4.34 -10.64 14.32
C MET A 51 4.09 -9.98 12.97
N THR A 52 3.45 -10.73 12.08
CA THR A 52 3.05 -10.22 10.77
C THR A 52 1.85 -11.02 10.25
N GLY A 53 0.98 -10.38 9.47
CA GLY A 53 -0.13 -11.04 8.78
C GLY A 53 0.31 -11.93 7.60
N THR A 54 1.55 -11.79 7.11
CA THR A 54 2.04 -12.42 5.88
C THR A 54 3.26 -13.33 6.08
N GLY A 55 3.66 -13.59 7.32
CA GLY A 55 4.91 -14.32 7.63
C GLY A 55 5.00 -15.73 7.08
N LYS A 56 3.88 -16.43 6.92
CA LYS A 56 3.89 -17.84 6.46
C LYS A 56 4.42 -18.00 5.05
N VAL A 57 4.25 -17.00 4.19
CA VAL A 57 4.78 -17.02 2.81
C VAL A 57 6.32 -16.98 2.81
N ALA A 58 6.92 -16.28 3.77
CA ALA A 58 8.37 -16.13 3.91
C ALA A 58 8.99 -17.10 4.94
N GLU A 59 8.28 -18.14 5.37
CA GLU A 59 8.75 -19.07 6.40
C GLU A 59 10.12 -19.69 6.09
N LYS A 60 10.34 -20.06 4.82
CA LYS A 60 11.64 -20.62 4.39
C LYS A 60 12.78 -19.64 4.66
N GLU A 61 12.61 -18.38 4.34
CA GLU A 61 13.60 -17.32 4.61
C GLU A 61 13.84 -17.14 6.11
N PHE A 62 12.80 -17.17 6.94
CA PHE A 62 12.93 -17.09 8.41
C PHE A 62 13.71 -18.29 8.99
N ILE A 63 13.47 -19.48 8.48
CA ILE A 63 14.20 -20.68 8.90
C ILE A 63 15.68 -20.58 8.49
N GLU A 64 15.95 -20.26 7.23
CA GLU A 64 17.32 -20.18 6.70
C GLU A 64 18.13 -19.04 7.36
N THR A 65 17.49 -17.90 7.63
CA THR A 65 18.17 -16.72 8.15
C THR A 65 18.31 -16.73 9.66
N TYR A 66 17.26 -17.10 10.39
CA TYR A 66 17.19 -16.94 11.86
C TYR A 66 16.92 -18.24 12.60
N ASN A 67 16.79 -19.36 11.91
CA ASN A 67 16.33 -20.65 12.45
C ASN A 67 15.00 -20.53 13.22
N MET A 68 14.07 -19.73 12.69
CA MET A 68 12.77 -19.45 13.27
C MET A 68 11.65 -20.02 12.41
N SER A 69 10.75 -20.78 13.04
CA SER A 69 9.51 -21.24 12.38
C SER A 69 8.40 -20.20 12.53
N VAL A 70 7.49 -20.19 11.54
CA VAL A 70 6.32 -19.30 11.56
C VAL A 70 5.11 -20.05 12.08
N VAL A 71 4.61 -19.64 13.25
CA VAL A 71 3.41 -20.20 13.87
C VAL A 71 2.19 -19.41 13.42
N ARG A 72 1.21 -20.10 12.83
CA ARG A 72 -0.07 -19.49 12.45
C ARG A 72 -1.02 -19.50 13.65
N ILE A 73 -1.36 -18.31 14.11
CA ILE A 73 -2.36 -18.11 15.16
C ILE A 73 -3.73 -17.93 14.48
N PRO A 74 -4.73 -18.77 14.77
CA PRO A 74 -6.06 -18.63 14.20
C PRO A 74 -6.71 -17.34 14.67
N THR A 75 -7.62 -16.80 13.85
CA THR A 75 -8.39 -15.61 14.21
C THR A 75 -9.39 -15.92 15.33
N ASN A 76 -9.62 -14.96 16.23
CA ASN A 76 -10.60 -15.08 17.33
C ASN A 76 -12.04 -15.26 16.83
N ARG A 77 -12.37 -14.64 15.69
CA ARG A 77 -13.69 -14.76 15.04
C ARG A 77 -13.51 -15.36 13.65
N PRO A 78 -14.51 -16.09 13.12
CA PRO A 78 -14.48 -16.58 11.75
C PRO A 78 -14.25 -15.43 10.77
N ARG A 79 -13.44 -15.69 9.74
CA ARG A 79 -13.20 -14.74 8.66
C ARG A 79 -14.47 -14.57 7.84
N GLN A 80 -14.92 -13.33 7.69
CA GLN A 80 -16.09 -12.98 6.88
C GLN A 80 -15.71 -12.54 5.46
N ARG A 81 -14.42 -12.22 5.22
CA ARG A 81 -13.93 -11.81 3.91
C ARG A 81 -14.15 -12.90 2.88
N ILE A 82 -14.70 -12.52 1.74
CA ILE A 82 -14.90 -13.37 0.57
C ILE A 82 -13.82 -13.00 -0.45
N ASP A 83 -13.00 -13.96 -0.83
CA ASP A 83 -12.00 -13.78 -1.87
C ASP A 83 -12.54 -14.40 -3.16
N TYR A 84 -12.74 -13.58 -4.19
CA TYR A 84 -13.18 -14.01 -5.51
C TYR A 84 -11.99 -14.49 -6.35
N PRO A 85 -12.19 -15.39 -7.32
CA PRO A 85 -11.16 -15.79 -8.26
C PRO A 85 -10.71 -14.59 -9.12
N ASP A 86 -9.46 -14.65 -9.61
CA ASP A 86 -8.94 -13.63 -10.51
C ASP A 86 -9.68 -13.64 -11.85
N ASN A 87 -9.96 -12.45 -12.36
CA ASN A 87 -10.42 -12.25 -13.73
C ASN A 87 -9.22 -11.98 -14.64
N LEU A 88 -9.09 -12.75 -15.71
CA LEU A 88 -8.01 -12.61 -16.67
C LEU A 88 -8.48 -11.86 -17.92
N TYR A 89 -7.69 -10.91 -18.36
CA TYR A 89 -7.94 -10.09 -19.55
C TYR A 89 -6.73 -10.15 -20.49
N ILE A 90 -6.99 -10.13 -21.79
CA ILE A 90 -5.93 -10.21 -22.81
C ILE A 90 -5.22 -8.86 -22.95
N THR A 91 -5.96 -7.75 -22.80
CA THR A 91 -5.41 -6.41 -22.98
C THR A 91 -5.62 -5.52 -21.77
N LEU A 92 -4.73 -4.53 -21.59
CA LEU A 92 -4.87 -3.54 -20.52
C LEU A 92 -6.17 -2.72 -20.63
N PRO A 93 -6.60 -2.22 -21.80
CA PRO A 93 -7.89 -1.53 -21.92
C PRO A 93 -9.08 -2.38 -21.45
N GLU A 94 -9.17 -3.65 -21.85
CA GLU A 94 -10.25 -4.54 -21.40
C GLU A 94 -10.28 -4.67 -19.88
N LYS A 95 -9.11 -4.87 -19.25
CA LYS A 95 -8.98 -4.92 -17.79
C LYS A 95 -9.47 -3.62 -17.14
N VAL A 96 -9.05 -2.47 -17.65
CA VAL A 96 -9.42 -1.16 -17.09
C VAL A 96 -10.93 -0.93 -17.22
N TYR A 97 -11.52 -1.19 -18.39
CA TYR A 97 -12.96 -1.03 -18.58
C TYR A 97 -13.79 -1.98 -17.72
N ALA A 98 -13.39 -3.25 -17.65
CA ALA A 98 -14.09 -4.22 -16.81
C ALA A 98 -14.01 -3.85 -15.32
N SER A 99 -12.86 -3.40 -14.83
CA SER A 99 -12.72 -2.94 -13.44
C SER A 99 -13.53 -1.68 -13.16
N LEU A 100 -13.66 -0.78 -14.14
CA LEU A 100 -14.51 0.41 -14.03
C LEU A 100 -15.99 0.03 -13.90
N GLU A 101 -16.45 -0.97 -14.64
CA GLU A 101 -17.83 -1.47 -14.52
C GLU A 101 -18.09 -2.08 -13.14
N TYR A 102 -17.15 -2.84 -12.58
CA TYR A 102 -17.24 -3.31 -11.19
C TYR A 102 -17.32 -2.15 -10.19
N ILE A 103 -16.49 -1.11 -10.37
CA ILE A 103 -16.53 0.07 -9.49
C ILE A 103 -17.92 0.73 -9.57
N LYS A 104 -18.47 0.92 -10.74
CA LYS A 104 -19.81 1.51 -10.95
C LYS A 104 -20.90 0.68 -10.29
N GLU A 105 -20.87 -0.64 -10.49
CA GLU A 105 -21.84 -1.57 -9.91
C GLU A 105 -21.88 -1.49 -8.38
N TYR A 106 -20.73 -1.62 -7.73
CA TYR A 106 -20.67 -1.62 -6.25
C TYR A 106 -20.85 -0.23 -5.66
N HIS A 107 -20.41 0.82 -6.36
CA HIS A 107 -20.66 2.20 -5.94
C HIS A 107 -22.18 2.51 -5.96
N ALA A 108 -22.91 2.06 -6.97
CA ALA A 108 -24.36 2.20 -7.04
C ALA A 108 -25.12 1.47 -5.91
N LYS A 109 -24.52 0.40 -5.35
CA LYS A 109 -25.04 -0.31 -4.16
C LYS A 109 -24.72 0.41 -2.85
N GLY A 110 -23.89 1.46 -2.88
CA GLY A 110 -23.44 2.21 -1.72
C GLY A 110 -22.23 1.63 -1.00
N ASN A 111 -21.61 0.58 -1.52
CA ASN A 111 -20.40 0.02 -0.93
C ASN A 111 -19.24 1.00 -0.99
N PRO A 112 -18.40 1.09 0.05
CA PRO A 112 -17.08 1.69 -0.11
C PRO A 112 -16.18 0.79 -0.96
N LEU A 113 -15.35 1.43 -1.80
CA LEU A 113 -14.43 0.73 -2.71
C LEU A 113 -12.99 1.19 -2.50
N LEU A 114 -12.09 0.23 -2.49
CA LEU A 114 -10.65 0.45 -2.48
C LEU A 114 -10.05 -0.21 -3.73
N VAL A 115 -9.55 0.62 -4.64
CA VAL A 115 -8.99 0.18 -5.92
C VAL A 115 -7.48 0.28 -5.85
N PHE A 116 -6.79 -0.87 -5.79
CA PHE A 116 -5.34 -0.93 -5.80
C PHE A 116 -4.79 -0.95 -7.22
N VAL A 117 -3.81 -0.09 -7.47
CA VAL A 117 -3.11 0.05 -8.75
C VAL A 117 -1.60 0.00 -8.56
N GLY A 118 -0.86 -0.45 -9.56
CA GLY A 118 0.59 -0.67 -9.47
C GLY A 118 1.45 0.58 -9.57
N SER A 119 0.92 1.67 -10.15
CA SER A 119 1.71 2.88 -10.36
C SER A 119 0.92 4.17 -10.14
N VAL A 120 1.65 5.28 -10.01
CA VAL A 120 1.05 6.63 -9.90
C VAL A 120 0.29 6.97 -11.17
N GLU A 121 0.83 6.63 -12.35
CA GLU A 121 0.20 6.88 -13.66
C GLU A 121 -1.14 6.12 -13.77
N MET A 122 -1.18 4.86 -13.32
CA MET A 122 -2.42 4.11 -13.28
C MET A 122 -3.44 4.73 -12.32
N SER A 123 -3.01 5.27 -11.19
CA SER A 123 -3.92 5.97 -10.27
C SER A 123 -4.53 7.23 -10.88
N GLN A 124 -3.76 7.95 -11.70
CA GLN A 124 -4.24 9.12 -12.45
C GLN A 124 -5.20 8.73 -13.58
N LEU A 125 -4.92 7.62 -14.28
CA LEU A 125 -5.81 7.10 -15.30
C LEU A 125 -7.18 6.74 -14.72
N TYR A 126 -7.21 5.95 -13.63
CA TYR A 126 -8.46 5.60 -12.95
C TYR A 126 -9.19 6.85 -12.42
N SER A 127 -8.46 7.80 -11.87
CA SER A 127 -9.04 9.07 -11.43
C SER A 127 -9.72 9.81 -12.57
N SER A 128 -9.06 9.91 -13.73
CA SER A 128 -9.63 10.56 -14.93
C SER A 128 -10.89 9.85 -15.43
N LEU A 129 -10.90 8.52 -15.40
CA LEU A 129 -12.06 7.73 -15.81
C LEU A 129 -13.24 7.90 -14.84
N LEU A 130 -12.97 7.86 -13.53
CA LEU A 130 -13.99 8.05 -12.49
C LEU A 130 -14.61 9.45 -12.55
N LEU A 131 -13.80 10.48 -12.83
CA LEU A 131 -14.30 11.85 -13.05
C LEU A 131 -15.25 11.93 -14.25
N ARG A 132 -14.94 11.24 -15.34
CA ARG A 132 -15.82 11.18 -16.54
C ARG A 132 -17.16 10.50 -16.24
N GLU A 133 -17.15 9.49 -15.38
CA GLU A 133 -18.34 8.79 -14.91
C GLU A 133 -19.10 9.56 -13.80
N GLY A 134 -18.59 10.72 -13.37
CA GLY A 134 -19.20 11.52 -12.30
C GLY A 134 -19.08 10.91 -10.89
N ILE A 135 -18.15 9.98 -10.70
CA ILE A 135 -17.91 9.31 -9.42
C ILE A 135 -16.90 10.10 -8.59
N ALA A 136 -17.36 10.66 -7.47
CA ALA A 136 -16.49 11.30 -6.48
C ALA A 136 -15.55 10.28 -5.85
N HIS A 137 -14.25 10.58 -5.80
CA HIS A 137 -13.25 9.66 -5.28
C HIS A 137 -12.04 10.38 -4.69
N ASN A 138 -11.30 9.65 -3.86
CA ASN A 138 -10.00 10.07 -3.35
C ASN A 138 -8.88 9.29 -4.06
N VAL A 139 -7.71 9.94 -4.23
CA VAL A 139 -6.52 9.28 -4.76
C VAL A 139 -5.43 9.29 -3.70
N LEU A 140 -4.91 8.10 -3.37
CA LEU A 140 -3.82 7.91 -2.42
C LEU A 140 -2.58 7.37 -3.13
N ASN A 141 -1.68 8.27 -3.47
CA ASN A 141 -0.40 7.98 -4.08
C ASN A 141 0.70 8.90 -3.48
N ALA A 142 1.92 8.80 -4.00
CA ALA A 142 3.05 9.58 -3.53
C ALA A 142 2.81 11.10 -3.49
N ASN A 143 2.02 11.61 -4.42
CA ASN A 143 1.73 13.05 -4.53
C ASN A 143 0.78 13.56 -3.43
N ASN A 144 0.01 12.66 -2.82
CA ASN A 144 -1.03 13.00 -1.83
C ASN A 144 -0.72 12.46 -0.42
N ALA A 145 0.55 12.10 -0.15
CA ALA A 145 0.97 11.50 1.12
C ALA A 145 0.63 12.36 2.37
N ALA A 146 0.62 13.68 2.25
CA ALA A 146 0.29 14.57 3.36
C ALA A 146 -1.17 14.43 3.86
N ARG A 147 -2.08 13.91 3.03
CA ARG A 147 -3.50 13.68 3.36
C ARG A 147 -3.83 12.20 3.61
N GLU A 148 -2.83 11.34 3.65
CA GLU A 148 -3.01 9.88 3.76
C GLU A 148 -3.96 9.49 4.89
N ALA A 149 -3.72 9.98 6.11
CA ALA A 149 -4.53 9.63 7.28
C ALA A 149 -6.01 10.03 7.12
N GLN A 150 -6.28 11.20 6.52
CA GLN A 150 -7.65 11.63 6.26
C GLN A 150 -8.32 10.76 5.20
N ILE A 151 -7.65 10.51 4.07
CA ILE A 151 -8.18 9.67 2.99
C ILE A 151 -8.51 8.26 3.50
N ILE A 152 -7.64 7.68 4.32
CA ILE A 152 -7.86 6.36 4.90
C ILE A 152 -9.06 6.36 5.86
N ALA A 153 -9.21 7.39 6.69
CA ALA A 153 -10.36 7.51 7.59
C ALA A 153 -11.69 7.59 6.81
N GLU A 154 -11.68 8.20 5.64
CA GLU A 154 -12.84 8.33 4.75
C GLU A 154 -13.11 7.07 3.92
N SER A 155 -12.09 6.25 3.64
CA SER A 155 -12.17 5.11 2.71
C SER A 155 -13.16 4.02 3.12
N GLY A 156 -13.51 3.93 4.39
CA GLY A 156 -14.48 2.95 4.90
C GLY A 156 -15.91 3.46 4.98
N GLN A 157 -16.17 4.70 4.56
CA GLN A 157 -17.51 5.30 4.63
C GLN A 157 -18.37 4.86 3.45
N MET A 158 -19.69 4.82 3.66
CA MET A 158 -20.66 4.43 2.63
C MET A 158 -20.48 5.25 1.35
N GLY A 159 -20.37 4.58 0.20
CA GLY A 159 -20.20 5.19 -1.12
C GLY A 159 -18.83 5.80 -1.39
N ALA A 160 -17.87 5.72 -0.46
CA ALA A 160 -16.53 6.22 -0.68
C ALA A 160 -15.80 5.39 -1.75
N VAL A 161 -15.10 6.05 -2.67
CA VAL A 161 -14.22 5.39 -3.64
C VAL A 161 -12.79 5.92 -3.43
N THR A 162 -11.84 5.01 -3.22
CA THR A 162 -10.44 5.36 -3.03
C THR A 162 -9.57 4.58 -4.01
N VAL A 163 -8.83 5.29 -4.84
CA VAL A 163 -7.80 4.71 -5.72
C VAL A 163 -6.46 4.83 -5.04
N ALA A 164 -5.79 3.71 -4.79
CA ALA A 164 -4.56 3.69 -4.01
C ALA A 164 -3.44 2.92 -4.70
N THR A 165 -2.22 3.42 -4.61
CA THR A 165 -1.02 2.64 -4.90
C THR A 165 -0.64 1.79 -3.69
N SER A 166 0.39 0.92 -3.82
CA SER A 166 0.89 0.05 -2.76
C SER A 166 1.33 0.76 -1.46
N MET A 167 1.31 2.10 -1.45
CA MET A 167 1.53 2.89 -0.23
C MET A 167 0.41 2.71 0.80
N ALA A 168 -0.82 2.54 0.35
CA ALA A 168 -1.98 2.37 1.22
C ALA A 168 -2.11 0.89 1.61
N GLY A 169 -2.20 0.62 2.88
CA GLY A 169 -2.54 -0.73 3.35
C GLY A 169 -1.54 -1.37 4.30
N ARG A 170 -0.35 -0.83 4.49
CA ARG A 170 0.55 -1.28 5.55
C ARG A 170 0.41 -0.43 6.81
N GLY A 171 0.02 -1.10 7.91
CA GLY A 171 -0.03 -0.47 9.23
C GLY A 171 -1.20 0.48 9.45
N THR A 172 -2.19 0.48 8.55
CA THR A 172 -3.37 1.34 8.69
C THR A 172 -4.64 0.50 8.61
N ASP A 173 -5.52 0.70 9.59
CA ASP A 173 -6.80 0.01 9.70
C ASP A 173 -7.91 0.89 9.11
N ILE A 174 -8.60 0.39 8.08
CA ILE A 174 -9.77 1.06 7.50
C ILE A 174 -11.00 0.66 8.30
N LYS A 175 -11.53 1.59 9.06
CA LYS A 175 -12.73 1.39 9.86
C LYS A 175 -13.97 1.55 8.98
N LEU A 176 -14.83 0.52 8.98
CA LEU A 176 -16.09 0.57 8.25
C LEU A 176 -17.06 1.57 8.91
N GLY A 177 -17.69 2.38 8.09
CA GLY A 177 -18.76 3.29 8.50
C GLY A 177 -20.01 2.54 8.92
N LYS A 178 -20.97 3.26 9.54
CA LYS A 178 -22.24 2.71 9.95
C LYS A 178 -23.03 2.18 8.74
N GLY A 179 -23.54 0.95 8.84
CA GLY A 179 -24.34 0.32 7.78
C GLY A 179 -23.53 -0.33 6.67
N VAL A 180 -22.21 -0.16 6.64
CA VAL A 180 -21.36 -0.73 5.58
C VAL A 180 -21.21 -2.25 5.71
N ALA A 181 -21.15 -2.76 6.94
CA ALA A 181 -21.04 -4.20 7.16
C ALA A 181 -22.27 -4.96 6.63
N GLU A 182 -23.46 -4.38 6.76
CA GLU A 182 -24.73 -4.92 6.28
C GLU A 182 -24.81 -4.94 4.74
N LEU A 183 -24.08 -4.03 4.08
CA LEU A 183 -23.92 -4.01 2.60
C LEU A 183 -22.91 -5.02 2.08
N GLY A 184 -22.25 -5.79 2.95
CA GLY A 184 -21.20 -6.73 2.58
C GLY A 184 -19.78 -6.20 2.78
N GLY A 185 -19.63 -5.00 3.37
CA GLY A 185 -18.34 -4.43 3.75
C GLY A 185 -17.61 -3.65 2.64
N LEU A 186 -16.33 -3.47 2.82
CA LEU A 186 -15.42 -2.79 1.87
C LEU A 186 -15.14 -3.71 0.68
N ILE A 187 -15.36 -3.21 -0.52
CA ILE A 187 -15.00 -3.89 -1.76
C ILE A 187 -13.56 -3.52 -2.12
N VAL A 188 -12.71 -4.53 -2.29
CA VAL A 188 -11.32 -4.34 -2.68
C VAL A 188 -11.11 -4.88 -4.09
N ILE A 189 -10.63 -4.02 -4.99
CA ILE A 189 -10.33 -4.36 -6.38
C ILE A 189 -8.82 -4.21 -6.57
N GLY A 190 -8.11 -5.33 -6.73
CA GLY A 190 -6.70 -5.33 -7.13
C GLY A 190 -6.59 -5.36 -8.65
N THR A 191 -6.01 -4.36 -9.26
CA THR A 191 -5.85 -4.32 -10.73
C THR A 191 -4.65 -5.13 -11.22
N GLU A 192 -3.79 -5.54 -10.33
CA GLU A 192 -2.64 -6.40 -10.61
C GLU A 192 -2.17 -7.13 -9.35
N ARG A 193 -1.48 -8.25 -9.52
CA ARG A 193 -0.84 -8.96 -8.42
C ARG A 193 0.44 -8.27 -8.01
N MET A 194 0.63 -8.08 -6.72
CA MET A 194 1.86 -7.55 -6.15
C MET A 194 2.73 -8.67 -5.60
N GLU A 195 4.06 -8.50 -5.62
CA GLU A 195 5.02 -9.54 -5.24
C GLU A 195 4.91 -10.02 -3.80
N SER A 196 4.34 -9.23 -2.90
CA SER A 196 4.37 -9.51 -1.46
C SER A 196 3.00 -9.54 -0.76
N GLN A 197 1.90 -9.49 -1.49
CA GLN A 197 0.57 -9.53 -0.86
C GLN A 197 -0.45 -10.26 -1.72
#